data_7f9c6442880f7c52e863ffe9a7c53cd4
#
_entry.id   7f9c6442880f7c52e863ffe9a7c53cd4
#
_cell.length_a   1.000
_cell.length_b   1.000
_cell.length_c   1.000
_cell.angle_alpha   90.00
_cell.angle_beta   90.00
_cell.angle_gamma   90.00
#
_symmetry.space_group_name_H-M   'P 1'
#
loop_
_entity.id
_entity.type
_entity.pdbx_description
1 polymer ?
#
loop_
_entity_poly.entity_id
_entity_poly.type
_entity_poly.pdbx_seq_one_letter_code
_entity_poly.pdbx_strand_id
1 'polypeptide(L)'
;MRFALNTILLAGALLVLPAAAAAQDPMSDEEIIKSAESAAPAAVGQNATVIAMDDQMNMRTIREGTNGFTCMPDNPQSPGADPMCFDKGGVAWAQAWMSKQEPPKGMVGMAYMLAGGSDASNADPYATAPAAGGAWVDTGPHIMIFNAGEAANNYPKQADNPDTKAPYVMWAGTPYEHLMIPVE
;
A
#
# COMPACT_ATOMS: atom_id res chain seq x y z
N MET A 1 -1.94 -53.50 58.33
CA MET A 1 -0.92 -52.99 57.42
C MET A 1 -1.58 -52.36 56.23
N ARG A 2 -1.58 -51.01 56.13
CA ARG A 2 -2.12 -50.24 54.99
C ARG A 2 -0.96 -49.46 54.40
N PHE A 3 -0.54 -49.80 53.19
CA PHE A 3 0.48 -49.07 52.46
C PHE A 3 -0.20 -47.89 51.72
N ALA A 4 0.21 -46.65 52.02
CA ALA A 4 -0.18 -45.44 51.28
C ALA A 4 0.77 -45.26 50.13
N LEU A 5 0.26 -45.21 48.89
CA LEU A 5 1.04 -44.91 47.70
C LEU A 5 0.98 -43.38 47.49
N ASN A 6 2.16 -42.73 47.67
CA ASN A 6 2.30 -41.30 47.35
C ASN A 6 2.60 -41.13 45.84
N THR A 7 1.65 -40.55 45.14
CA THR A 7 1.83 -40.15 43.72
C THR A 7 2.44 -38.75 43.67
N ILE A 8 3.68 -38.64 43.21
CA ILE A 8 4.34 -37.33 42.96
C ILE A 8 3.93 -36.86 41.54
N LEU A 9 3.16 -35.78 41.49
CA LEU A 9 2.85 -35.06 40.26
C LEU A 9 4.02 -34.13 39.94
N LEU A 10 4.80 -34.43 38.89
CA LEU A 10 5.74 -33.49 38.30
C LEU A 10 4.95 -32.49 37.40
N ALA A 11 4.84 -31.26 37.84
CA ALA A 11 4.35 -30.16 37.01
C ALA A 11 5.51 -29.65 36.12
N GLY A 12 5.50 -30.02 34.85
CA GLY A 12 6.42 -29.47 33.86
C GLY A 12 5.99 -28.06 33.47
N ALA A 13 6.78 -27.05 33.87
CA ALA A 13 6.58 -25.67 33.39
C ALA A 13 7.14 -25.54 31.94
N LEU A 14 6.26 -25.39 30.96
CA LEU A 14 6.64 -24.99 29.59
C LEU A 14 7.12 -23.52 29.64
N LEU A 15 8.40 -23.29 29.47
CA LEU A 15 8.98 -21.98 29.20
C LEU A 15 8.66 -21.60 27.76
N VAL A 16 7.65 -20.74 27.57
CA VAL A 16 7.40 -20.09 26.30
C VAL A 16 8.39 -18.93 26.17
N LEU A 17 9.44 -19.13 25.38
CA LEU A 17 10.36 -18.06 25.00
C LEU A 17 9.62 -17.12 24.02
N PRO A 18 9.63 -15.79 24.26
CA PRO A 18 9.09 -14.86 23.25
C PRO A 18 9.98 -14.94 22.02
N ALA A 19 9.39 -15.21 20.85
CA ALA A 19 10.06 -15.06 19.57
C ALA A 19 10.35 -13.56 19.42
N ALA A 20 11.63 -13.19 19.45
CA ALA A 20 12.04 -11.85 19.06
C ALA A 20 11.68 -11.68 17.58
N ALA A 21 10.77 -10.75 17.28
CA ALA A 21 10.55 -10.28 15.91
C ALA A 21 11.90 -9.71 15.44
N ALA A 22 12.53 -10.36 14.47
CA ALA A 22 13.70 -9.81 13.81
C ALA A 22 13.27 -8.53 13.12
N ALA A 23 13.80 -7.38 13.53
CA ALA A 23 13.69 -6.16 12.77
C ALA A 23 14.34 -6.42 11.40
N GLN A 24 13.60 -6.18 10.32
CA GLN A 24 14.18 -6.25 8.97
C GLN A 24 15.21 -5.14 8.85
N ASP A 25 16.38 -5.47 8.32
CA ASP A 25 17.37 -4.45 7.99
C ASP A 25 16.78 -3.46 6.99
N PRO A 26 17.06 -2.16 7.13
CA PRO A 26 16.55 -1.17 6.20
C PRO A 26 17.05 -1.47 4.78
N MET A 27 16.16 -1.31 3.78
CA MET A 27 16.50 -1.52 2.37
C MET A 27 17.65 -0.60 1.95
N SER A 28 18.60 -1.15 1.19
CA SER A 28 19.64 -0.36 0.53
C SER A 28 19.03 0.53 -0.57
N ASP A 29 19.73 1.59 -0.96
CA ASP A 29 19.28 2.49 -2.03
C ASP A 29 19.07 1.74 -3.36
N GLU A 30 19.86 0.70 -3.64
CA GLU A 30 19.70 -0.14 -4.83
C GLU A 30 18.42 -0.98 -4.79
N GLU A 31 18.09 -1.55 -3.63
CA GLU A 31 16.83 -2.29 -3.42
C GLU A 31 15.62 -1.37 -3.49
N ILE A 32 15.71 -0.17 -2.93
CA ILE A 32 14.68 0.87 -3.03
C ILE A 32 14.42 1.23 -4.50
N ILE A 33 15.47 1.51 -5.28
CA ILE A 33 15.35 1.83 -6.70
C ILE A 33 14.69 0.68 -7.46
N LYS A 34 15.16 -0.54 -7.26
CA LYS A 34 14.61 -1.73 -7.93
C LYS A 34 13.13 -1.95 -7.59
N SER A 35 12.76 -1.79 -6.33
CA SER A 35 11.36 -1.89 -5.89
C SER A 35 10.51 -0.80 -6.54
N ALA A 36 10.92 0.47 -6.45
CA ALA A 36 10.20 1.60 -7.03
C ALA A 36 10.02 1.47 -8.56
N GLU A 37 11.03 1.00 -9.28
CA GLU A 37 10.97 0.80 -10.74
C GLU A 37 9.98 -0.29 -11.14
N SER A 38 9.71 -1.28 -10.27
CA SER A 38 8.75 -2.34 -10.54
C SER A 38 7.29 -1.86 -10.61
N ALA A 39 7.03 -0.65 -10.08
CA ALA A 39 5.70 -0.04 -10.12
C ALA A 39 5.21 0.31 -11.53
N ALA A 40 6.11 0.53 -12.50
CA ALA A 40 5.77 1.11 -13.80
C ALA A 40 6.48 0.40 -14.96
N PRO A 41 6.05 0.65 -16.22
CA PRO A 41 6.83 0.19 -17.37
C PRO A 41 8.28 0.70 -17.30
N ALA A 42 9.24 -0.11 -17.75
CA ALA A 42 10.67 0.21 -17.66
C ALA A 42 11.02 1.61 -18.22
N ALA A 43 10.39 2.00 -19.33
CA ALA A 43 10.56 3.32 -19.93
C ALA A 43 10.16 4.49 -19.00
N VAL A 44 9.28 4.24 -18.04
CA VAL A 44 8.85 5.21 -17.02
C VAL A 44 9.71 5.06 -15.77
N GLY A 45 9.76 3.89 -15.16
CA GLY A 45 10.42 3.64 -13.87
C GLY A 45 11.90 3.99 -13.88
N GLN A 46 12.63 3.58 -14.93
CA GLN A 46 14.07 3.82 -15.04
C GLN A 46 14.46 5.31 -15.15
N ASN A 47 13.53 6.16 -15.58
CA ASN A 47 13.78 7.60 -15.75
C ASN A 47 13.04 8.47 -14.72
N ALA A 48 12.33 7.85 -13.77
CA ALA A 48 11.59 8.53 -12.74
C ALA A 48 12.49 9.00 -11.59
N THR A 49 12.08 10.05 -10.90
CA THR A 49 12.58 10.37 -9.57
C THR A 49 12.18 9.25 -8.62
N VAL A 50 13.12 8.74 -7.84
CA VAL A 50 12.85 7.76 -6.79
C VAL A 50 12.95 8.42 -5.44
N ILE A 51 11.89 8.32 -4.65
CA ILE A 51 11.84 8.79 -3.27
C ILE A 51 11.50 7.63 -2.32
N ALA A 52 11.96 7.73 -1.09
CA ALA A 52 11.58 6.80 -0.02
C ALA A 52 11.37 7.56 1.28
N MET A 53 10.60 6.97 2.19
CA MET A 53 10.50 7.44 3.56
C MET A 53 11.59 6.78 4.41
N ASP A 54 12.17 7.56 5.33
CA ASP A 54 13.00 7.02 6.38
C ASP A 54 12.16 6.55 7.59
N ASP A 55 12.81 5.98 8.60
CA ASP A 55 12.16 5.48 9.82
C ASP A 55 11.44 6.58 10.63
N GLN A 56 11.74 7.85 10.36
CA GLN A 56 11.09 9.02 10.98
C GLN A 56 9.99 9.62 10.10
N MET A 57 9.60 8.93 9.02
CA MET A 57 8.60 9.38 8.04
C MET A 57 9.01 10.65 7.26
N ASN A 58 10.31 10.95 7.17
CA ASN A 58 10.79 12.00 6.30
C ASN A 58 11.03 11.44 4.90
N MET A 59 10.60 12.18 3.88
CA MET A 59 10.87 11.81 2.49
C MET A 59 12.29 12.23 2.09
N ARG A 60 13.04 11.30 1.49
CA ARG A 60 14.34 11.57 0.89
C ARG A 60 14.35 11.17 -0.58
N THR A 61 15.04 11.91 -1.40
CA THR A 61 15.28 11.55 -2.80
C THR A 61 16.47 10.59 -2.87
N ILE A 62 16.24 9.41 -3.46
CA ILE A 62 17.25 8.38 -3.69
C ILE A 62 17.92 8.60 -5.04
N ARG A 63 17.12 8.96 -6.06
CA ARG A 63 17.55 9.24 -7.41
C ARG A 63 16.70 10.34 -8.03
N GLU A 64 17.35 11.34 -8.65
CA GLU A 64 16.66 12.32 -9.48
C GLU A 64 16.29 11.72 -10.84
N GLY A 65 15.09 12.04 -11.31
CA GLY A 65 14.57 11.61 -12.61
C GLY A 65 14.45 12.72 -13.62
N THR A 66 14.11 12.36 -14.86
CA THR A 66 14.05 13.31 -15.99
C THR A 66 12.70 13.32 -16.71
N ASN A 67 11.77 12.41 -16.38
CA ASN A 67 10.51 12.21 -17.11
C ASN A 67 9.27 12.78 -16.42
N GLY A 68 9.44 13.42 -15.25
CA GLY A 68 8.33 14.02 -14.49
C GLY A 68 7.50 13.03 -13.67
N PHE A 69 7.87 11.75 -13.63
CA PHE A 69 7.31 10.76 -12.72
C PHE A 69 8.10 10.68 -11.41
N THR A 70 7.41 10.33 -10.33
CA THR A 70 7.99 10.06 -9.01
C THR A 70 7.55 8.69 -8.56
N CYS A 71 8.50 7.78 -8.32
CA CYS A 71 8.23 6.43 -7.88
C CYS A 71 8.67 6.22 -6.43
N MET A 72 7.92 5.39 -5.71
CA MET A 72 8.15 4.97 -4.33
C MET A 72 8.28 3.45 -4.27
N PRO A 73 9.15 2.92 -3.40
CA PRO A 73 9.27 1.49 -3.19
C PRO A 73 8.02 0.93 -2.49
N ASP A 74 7.99 -0.38 -2.38
CA ASP A 74 7.08 -1.15 -1.57
C ASP A 74 7.03 -0.66 -0.12
N ASN A 75 5.83 -0.68 0.46
CA ASN A 75 5.60 -0.40 1.87
C ASN A 75 5.56 -1.72 2.68
N PRO A 76 6.55 -2.01 3.52
CA PRO A 76 6.59 -3.28 4.26
C PRO A 76 5.47 -3.44 5.30
N GLN A 77 4.61 -2.45 5.50
CA GLN A 77 3.49 -2.51 6.44
C GLN A 77 2.21 -3.10 5.83
N SER A 78 2.13 -3.19 4.50
CA SER A 78 1.05 -3.87 3.77
C SER A 78 1.45 -5.30 3.41
N PRO A 79 0.48 -6.23 3.23
CA PRO A 79 0.79 -7.65 3.02
C PRO A 79 1.25 -8.02 1.61
N GLY A 80 1.16 -7.12 0.66
CA GLY A 80 1.55 -7.36 -0.74
C GLY A 80 2.64 -6.40 -1.17
N ALA A 81 3.18 -6.58 -2.37
CA ALA A 81 4.03 -5.58 -2.99
C ALA A 81 3.15 -4.44 -3.51
N ASP A 82 3.42 -3.21 -3.06
CA ASP A 82 2.65 -2.02 -3.43
C ASP A 82 3.50 -0.80 -3.82
N PRO A 83 4.60 -0.97 -4.58
CA PRO A 83 5.33 0.16 -5.10
C PRO A 83 4.46 0.98 -6.03
N MET A 84 4.62 2.30 -6.00
CA MET A 84 3.79 3.25 -6.74
C MET A 84 4.65 4.20 -7.58
N CYS A 85 4.17 4.58 -8.76
CA CYS A 85 4.85 5.54 -9.62
C CYS A 85 3.86 6.57 -10.15
N PHE A 86 3.91 7.78 -9.62
CA PHE A 86 2.98 8.87 -9.84
C PHE A 86 3.45 9.83 -10.92
N ASP A 87 2.53 10.36 -11.72
CA ASP A 87 2.76 11.58 -12.47
C ASP A 87 2.65 12.83 -11.56
N LYS A 88 2.83 14.02 -12.12
CA LYS A 88 2.76 15.27 -11.35
C LYS A 88 1.40 15.48 -10.67
N GLY A 89 0.29 15.11 -11.32
CA GLY A 89 -1.06 15.22 -10.77
C GLY A 89 -1.28 14.23 -9.63
N GLY A 90 -0.78 13.01 -9.79
CA GLY A 90 -0.81 11.96 -8.77
C GLY A 90 0.02 12.34 -7.54
N VAL A 91 1.20 12.94 -7.72
CA VAL A 91 2.01 13.46 -6.59
C VAL A 91 1.24 14.52 -5.81
N ALA A 92 0.61 15.47 -6.50
CA ALA A 92 -0.19 16.53 -5.83
C ALA A 92 -1.39 15.95 -5.06
N TRP A 93 -2.04 14.93 -5.62
CA TRP A 93 -3.12 14.21 -4.95
C TRP A 93 -2.61 13.45 -3.72
N ALA A 94 -1.51 12.71 -3.83
CA ALA A 94 -0.91 11.96 -2.73
C ALA A 94 -0.46 12.86 -1.58
N GLN A 95 0.14 14.03 -1.88
CA GLN A 95 0.51 15.03 -0.87
C GLN A 95 -0.71 15.57 -0.13
N ALA A 96 -1.82 15.84 -0.83
CA ALA A 96 -3.07 16.28 -0.24
C ALA A 96 -3.65 15.20 0.68
N TRP A 97 -3.67 13.92 0.24
CA TRP A 97 -4.10 12.80 1.06
C TRP A 97 -3.27 12.65 2.35
N MET A 98 -1.94 12.63 2.24
CA MET A 98 -1.05 12.53 3.41
C MET A 98 -1.22 13.69 4.39
N SER A 99 -1.51 14.90 3.86
CA SER A 99 -1.72 16.11 4.67
C SER A 99 -3.17 16.27 5.15
N LYS A 100 -4.07 15.34 4.82
CA LYS A 100 -5.52 15.41 5.09
C LYS A 100 -6.17 16.68 4.55
N GLN A 101 -5.72 17.13 3.38
CA GLN A 101 -6.25 18.29 2.67
C GLN A 101 -7.00 17.84 1.42
N GLU A 102 -7.90 18.68 0.89
CA GLU A 102 -8.54 18.40 -0.39
C GLU A 102 -7.52 18.42 -1.54
N PRO A 103 -7.53 17.43 -2.44
CA PRO A 103 -6.70 17.44 -3.65
C PRO A 103 -6.99 18.66 -4.54
N PRO A 104 -6.01 19.15 -5.30
CA PRO A 104 -6.18 20.28 -6.21
C PRO A 104 -7.32 20.03 -7.22
N LYS A 105 -8.31 20.90 -7.26
CA LYS A 105 -9.46 20.77 -8.17
C LYS A 105 -9.03 20.90 -9.64
N GLY A 106 -9.57 20.02 -10.48
CA GLY A 106 -9.32 20.03 -11.92
C GLY A 106 -7.95 19.52 -12.37
N MET A 107 -7.12 19.09 -11.44
CA MET A 107 -5.86 18.43 -11.77
C MET A 107 -6.05 16.91 -11.75
N VAL A 108 -6.24 16.33 -12.92
CA VAL A 108 -6.22 14.85 -13.07
C VAL A 108 -4.79 14.36 -12.90
N GLY A 109 -4.62 13.27 -12.16
CA GLY A 109 -3.36 12.59 -11.97
C GLY A 109 -3.50 11.10 -12.22
N MET A 110 -2.36 10.44 -12.37
CA MET A 110 -2.32 8.98 -12.46
C MET A 110 -1.17 8.39 -11.66
N ALA A 111 -1.32 7.10 -11.34
CA ALA A 111 -0.20 6.30 -10.88
C ALA A 111 -0.23 4.89 -11.49
N TYR A 112 0.95 4.32 -11.65
CA TYR A 112 1.14 2.91 -11.92
C TYR A 112 1.38 2.15 -10.61
N MET A 113 0.79 0.95 -10.50
CA MET A 113 1.06 -0.07 -9.49
C MET A 113 1.12 -1.45 -10.17
N LEU A 114 2.11 -1.65 -11.05
CA LEU A 114 2.20 -2.87 -11.87
C LEU A 114 2.75 -4.09 -11.12
N ALA A 115 3.22 -3.91 -9.90
CA ALA A 115 3.55 -5.03 -9.00
C ALA A 115 2.35 -5.46 -8.14
N GLY A 116 1.22 -4.78 -8.26
CA GLY A 116 0.03 -4.97 -7.44
C GLY A 116 -0.09 -3.94 -6.33
N GLY A 117 -1.04 -4.14 -5.42
CA GLY A 117 -1.26 -3.33 -4.23
C GLY A 117 -2.29 -3.93 -3.29
N SER A 118 -2.17 -3.63 -2.01
CA SER A 118 -3.07 -4.09 -0.96
C SER A 118 -3.50 -2.92 -0.08
N ASP A 119 -4.82 -2.69 -0.03
CA ASP A 119 -5.42 -1.65 0.82
C ASP A 119 -6.21 -2.24 1.98
N ALA A 120 -6.15 -1.57 3.12
CA ALA A 120 -6.89 -2.00 4.31
C ALA A 120 -8.43 -1.80 4.16
N SER A 121 -8.85 -0.86 3.30
CA SER A 121 -10.27 -0.54 3.11
C SER A 121 -10.54 0.12 1.77
N ASN A 122 -11.62 -0.30 1.08
CA ASN A 122 -12.11 0.40 -0.11
C ASN A 122 -12.96 1.64 0.21
N ALA A 123 -13.27 1.89 1.48
CA ALA A 123 -14.13 3.00 1.92
C ALA A 123 -13.41 4.05 2.75
N ASP A 124 -12.47 3.64 3.61
CA ASP A 124 -11.75 4.53 4.52
C ASP A 124 -10.30 4.73 4.06
N PRO A 125 -9.93 5.93 3.56
CA PRO A 125 -8.59 6.23 3.08
C PRO A 125 -7.51 6.24 4.18
N TYR A 126 -7.89 6.10 5.44
CA TYR A 126 -6.97 6.15 6.59
C TYR A 126 -6.99 4.87 7.42
N ALA A 127 -7.67 3.83 6.96
CA ALA A 127 -7.62 2.52 7.60
C ALA A 127 -6.18 1.95 7.51
N THR A 128 -5.67 1.45 8.62
CA THR A 128 -4.34 0.81 8.71
C THR A 128 -4.43 -0.71 8.78
N ALA A 129 -5.63 -1.24 8.90
CA ALA A 129 -5.92 -2.68 8.89
C ALA A 129 -7.38 -2.87 8.44
N PRO A 130 -7.73 -4.03 7.87
CA PRO A 130 -9.12 -4.36 7.56
C PRO A 130 -10.01 -4.31 8.80
N ALA A 131 -11.29 -3.96 8.60
CA ALA A 131 -12.29 -4.05 9.67
C ALA A 131 -12.38 -5.48 10.23
N ALA A 132 -12.89 -5.63 11.45
CA ALA A 132 -13.01 -6.94 12.10
C ALA A 132 -13.79 -7.94 11.22
N GLY A 133 -13.15 -9.04 10.85
CA GLY A 133 -13.71 -10.06 9.94
C GLY A 133 -13.60 -9.70 8.45
N GLY A 134 -13.03 -8.56 8.10
CA GLY A 134 -12.72 -8.18 6.72
C GLY A 134 -11.41 -8.77 6.21
N ALA A 135 -11.13 -8.50 4.94
CA ALA A 135 -9.88 -8.88 4.27
C ALA A 135 -9.25 -7.64 3.65
N TRP A 136 -7.95 -7.72 3.35
CA TRP A 136 -7.28 -6.72 2.53
C TRP A 136 -7.90 -6.71 1.12
N VAL A 137 -7.96 -5.52 0.55
CA VAL A 137 -8.37 -5.32 -0.84
C VAL A 137 -7.12 -5.48 -1.70
N ASP A 138 -6.93 -6.68 -2.24
CA ASP A 138 -5.80 -6.98 -3.12
C ASP A 138 -6.20 -6.67 -4.56
N THR A 139 -5.46 -5.74 -5.18
CA THR A 139 -5.56 -5.45 -6.60
C THR A 139 -4.27 -5.87 -7.26
N GLY A 140 -4.36 -6.74 -8.27
CA GLY A 140 -3.21 -7.12 -9.10
C GLY A 140 -2.60 -5.90 -9.81
N PRO A 141 -1.79 -6.10 -10.84
CA PRO A 141 -1.27 -5.00 -11.65
C PRO A 141 -2.37 -4.05 -12.09
N HIS A 142 -2.23 -2.77 -11.78
CA HIS A 142 -3.27 -1.77 -12.06
C HIS A 142 -2.71 -0.36 -12.26
N ILE A 143 -3.59 0.50 -12.74
CA ILE A 143 -3.38 1.94 -12.86
C ILE A 143 -4.44 2.65 -12.01
N MET A 144 -4.06 3.73 -11.35
CA MET A 144 -4.98 4.62 -10.64
C MET A 144 -5.17 5.91 -11.42
N ILE A 145 -6.40 6.43 -11.49
CA ILE A 145 -6.71 7.76 -12.02
C ILE A 145 -7.33 8.60 -10.90
N PHE A 146 -6.61 9.62 -10.48
CA PHE A 146 -6.99 10.55 -9.43
C PHE A 146 -7.77 11.74 -10.00
N ASN A 147 -8.74 12.26 -9.25
CA ASN A 147 -9.59 13.36 -9.68
C ASN A 147 -10.27 13.08 -11.03
N ALA A 148 -10.69 11.84 -11.26
CA ALA A 148 -11.34 11.40 -12.50
C ALA A 148 -12.69 12.10 -12.75
N GLY A 149 -13.24 12.82 -11.76
CA GLY A 149 -14.48 13.57 -11.88
C GLY A 149 -15.66 12.69 -12.26
N GLU A 150 -16.48 13.14 -13.22
CA GLU A 150 -17.66 12.40 -13.67
C GLU A 150 -17.34 11.02 -14.27
N ALA A 151 -16.12 10.80 -14.75
CA ALA A 151 -15.71 9.50 -15.30
C ALA A 151 -15.80 8.39 -14.26
N ALA A 152 -15.52 8.67 -12.99
CA ALA A 152 -15.63 7.71 -11.90
C ALA A 152 -17.08 7.23 -11.65
N ASN A 153 -18.10 8.00 -12.07
CA ASN A 153 -19.52 7.65 -11.86
C ASN A 153 -19.98 6.46 -12.71
N ASN A 154 -19.21 6.07 -13.72
CA ASN A 154 -19.54 4.93 -14.58
C ASN A 154 -19.08 3.59 -14.01
N TYR A 155 -18.40 3.56 -12.86
CA TYR A 155 -17.77 2.38 -12.30
C TYR A 155 -18.34 2.05 -10.91
N PRO A 156 -18.31 0.76 -10.50
CA PRO A 156 -18.79 0.33 -9.19
C PRO A 156 -18.10 1.06 -8.03
N LYS A 157 -18.89 1.44 -7.00
CA LYS A 157 -18.46 2.16 -5.79
C LYS A 157 -18.73 1.33 -4.53
N GLN A 158 -18.41 0.04 -4.58
CA GLN A 158 -18.65 -0.87 -3.46
C GLN A 158 -17.68 -0.58 -2.32
N ALA A 159 -18.22 -0.35 -1.11
CA ALA A 159 -17.41 -0.13 0.08
C ALA A 159 -16.64 -1.39 0.52
N ASP A 160 -17.30 -2.56 0.41
CA ASP A 160 -16.78 -3.84 0.85
C ASP A 160 -16.64 -4.80 -0.35
N ASN A 161 -15.53 -5.56 -0.37
CA ASN A 161 -15.26 -6.60 -1.36
C ASN A 161 -15.47 -6.14 -2.83
N PRO A 162 -14.78 -5.08 -3.29
CA PRO A 162 -14.87 -4.69 -4.69
C PRO A 162 -14.37 -5.83 -5.60
N ASP A 163 -14.90 -5.91 -6.83
CA ASP A 163 -14.33 -6.78 -7.84
C ASP A 163 -13.03 -6.17 -8.37
N THR A 164 -11.90 -6.61 -7.81
CA THR A 164 -10.57 -6.11 -8.16
C THR A 164 -10.03 -6.60 -9.50
N LYS A 165 -10.83 -7.40 -10.26
CA LYS A 165 -10.49 -7.86 -11.61
C LYS A 165 -11.11 -7.00 -12.72
N ALA A 166 -11.97 -6.05 -12.35
CA ALA A 166 -12.61 -5.11 -13.26
C ALA A 166 -12.42 -3.68 -12.73
N PRO A 167 -12.55 -2.63 -13.56
CA PRO A 167 -12.43 -1.25 -13.06
C PRO A 167 -13.46 -0.94 -11.98
N TYR A 168 -13.02 -0.32 -10.90
CA TYR A 168 -13.83 0.06 -9.75
C TYR A 168 -13.35 1.36 -9.12
N VAL A 169 -14.15 1.94 -8.24
CA VAL A 169 -13.81 3.17 -7.51
C VAL A 169 -13.41 2.82 -6.09
N MET A 170 -12.24 3.30 -5.69
CA MET A 170 -11.76 3.24 -4.32
C MET A 170 -12.06 4.55 -3.59
N TRP A 171 -12.36 4.47 -2.29
CA TRP A 171 -12.65 5.56 -1.35
C TRP A 171 -13.79 6.47 -1.81
N ALA A 172 -14.81 5.86 -2.42
CA ALA A 172 -15.97 6.54 -2.96
C ALA A 172 -16.64 7.49 -1.94
N GLY A 173 -17.00 8.69 -2.38
CA GLY A 173 -17.62 9.69 -1.53
C GLY A 173 -16.68 10.45 -0.60
N THR A 174 -15.37 10.17 -0.66
CA THR A 174 -14.34 10.96 0.02
C THR A 174 -13.67 11.95 -0.94
N PRO A 175 -12.94 12.95 -0.43
CA PRO A 175 -12.11 13.81 -1.30
C PRO A 175 -11.03 13.07 -2.10
N TYR A 176 -10.73 11.85 -1.69
CA TYR A 176 -9.68 11.00 -2.25
C TYR A 176 -10.23 9.89 -3.16
N GLU A 177 -11.50 9.99 -3.54
CA GLU A 177 -12.11 9.08 -4.52
C GLU A 177 -11.24 8.99 -5.78
N HIS A 178 -10.93 7.76 -6.21
CA HIS A 178 -10.15 7.53 -7.41
C HIS A 178 -10.55 6.24 -8.12
N LEU A 179 -10.23 6.16 -9.41
CA LEU A 179 -10.57 5.03 -10.26
C LEU A 179 -9.39 4.05 -10.29
N MET A 180 -9.67 2.80 -9.97
CA MET A 180 -8.78 1.64 -10.07
C MET A 180 -9.02 0.94 -11.40
N ILE A 181 -7.97 0.71 -12.18
CA ILE A 181 -8.05 0.06 -13.51
C ILE A 181 -7.07 -1.12 -13.53
N PRO A 182 -7.53 -2.35 -13.22
CA PRO A 182 -6.74 -3.55 -13.38
C PRO A 182 -6.28 -3.71 -14.84
N VAL A 183 -5.06 -4.21 -15.06
CA VAL A 183 -4.43 -4.32 -16.41
C VAL A 183 -3.97 -5.74 -16.76
N GLU A 184 -4.40 -6.74 -15.99
CA GLU A 184 -4.25 -8.18 -16.29
C GLU A 184 -5.59 -8.86 -16.55
#